data_54dd63f77040f444e504754111920a3d
#
_entry.id   54dd63f77040f444e504754111920a3d
#
_cell.length_a   1.000
_cell.length_b   1.000
_cell.length_c   1.000
_cell.angle_alpha   90.00
_cell.angle_beta   90.00
_cell.angle_gamma   90.00
#
_symmetry.space_group_name_H-M   'P 1'
#
loop_
_entity.id
_entity.type
_entity.pdbx_description
1 polymer ?
#
loop_
_entity_poly.entity_id
_entity_poly.type
_entity_poly.pdbx_seq_one_letter_code
_entity_poly.pdbx_strand_id
1 'polypeptide(L)'
;MQNIIAIENGVVRHPLYRMKKPINMTLAEGEHIAIVGPNGAGKSILVDTIIGRWPLLMNEVKYDFSPSPSKMAYENIKYIAFRDSYGDSDGNYYYQQRWNAHDLDETPLVRDLLPEATDSGLKKALYELFGIERMLDKHIILLSSGELRKFQLTKTLLSNPRVLIMD
;
A
#
# COMPACT_ATOMS: atom_id res chain seq x y z
N MET A 1 -6.92 14.67 19.28
CA MET A 1 -6.88 13.75 18.14
C MET A 1 -5.47 13.81 17.57
N GLN A 2 -4.76 12.68 17.44
CA GLN A 2 -3.38 12.66 16.99
C GLN A 2 -3.33 12.86 15.47
N ASN A 3 -2.48 13.77 14.98
CA ASN A 3 -2.23 13.92 13.55
C ASN A 3 -1.13 12.94 13.16
N ILE A 4 -1.47 11.93 12.37
CA ILE A 4 -0.52 10.92 11.87
C ILE A 4 0.38 11.52 10.80
N ILE A 5 -0.17 12.37 9.93
CA ILE A 5 0.56 13.05 8.86
C ILE A 5 0.13 14.52 8.83
N ALA A 6 1.10 15.44 8.70
CA ALA A 6 0.83 16.84 8.48
C ALA A 6 1.80 17.43 7.46
N ILE A 7 1.27 18.16 6.50
CA ILE A 7 2.01 18.95 5.51
C ILE A 7 1.49 20.38 5.55
N GLU A 8 2.38 21.34 5.81
CA GLU A 8 2.07 22.76 5.89
C GLU A 8 2.88 23.50 4.83
N ASN A 9 2.17 24.16 3.91
CA ASN A 9 2.78 24.93 2.82
C ASN A 9 3.86 24.15 2.04
N GLY A 10 3.62 22.86 1.82
CA GLY A 10 4.55 21.95 1.17
C GLY A 10 4.70 22.28 -0.32
N VAL A 11 5.94 22.48 -0.76
CA VAL A 11 6.28 22.64 -2.17
C VAL A 11 7.28 21.57 -2.55
N VAL A 12 6.93 20.73 -3.53
CA VAL A 12 7.82 19.65 -3.98
C VAL A 12 9.11 20.23 -4.53
N ARG A 13 10.25 19.69 -4.09
CA ARG A 13 11.58 20.17 -4.47
C ARG A 13 11.81 20.06 -5.98
N HIS A 14 11.39 18.95 -6.58
CA HIS A 14 11.61 18.69 -8.00
C HIS A 14 10.72 19.59 -8.88
N PRO A 15 11.28 20.42 -9.78
CA PRO A 15 10.54 21.44 -10.53
C PRO A 15 9.39 20.88 -11.37
N LEU A 16 9.56 19.69 -11.99
CA LEU A 16 8.57 19.06 -12.86
C LEU A 16 7.32 18.54 -12.09
N TYR A 17 7.44 18.35 -10.76
CA TYR A 17 6.36 17.83 -9.91
C TYR A 17 5.80 18.89 -8.97
N ARG A 18 6.15 20.17 -9.19
CA ARG A 18 5.55 21.26 -8.40
C ARG A 18 4.09 21.45 -8.76
N MET A 19 3.28 21.40 -7.75
CA MET A 19 1.85 21.70 -7.87
C MET A 19 1.67 23.24 -7.97
N LYS A 20 0.57 23.68 -8.60
CA LYS A 20 0.24 25.12 -8.74
C LYS A 20 0.08 25.83 -7.40
N LYS A 21 -0.33 25.11 -6.37
CA LYS A 21 -0.52 25.62 -5.00
C LYS A 21 0.28 24.75 -4.04
N PRO A 22 0.79 25.34 -2.94
CA PRO A 22 1.41 24.57 -1.87
C PRO A 22 0.44 23.53 -1.29
N ILE A 23 1.01 22.41 -0.88
CA ILE A 23 0.26 21.31 -0.26
C ILE A 23 -0.01 21.69 1.19
N ASN A 24 -1.27 21.67 1.58
CA ASN A 24 -1.71 21.76 2.97
C ASN A 24 -2.65 20.58 3.24
N MET A 25 -2.23 19.69 4.13
CA MET A 25 -2.98 18.47 4.43
C MET A 25 -2.65 18.01 5.84
N THR A 26 -3.67 17.53 6.53
CA THR A 26 -3.53 16.77 7.77
C THR A 26 -4.32 15.48 7.66
N LEU A 27 -3.80 14.41 8.24
CA LEU A 27 -4.49 13.13 8.41
C LEU A 27 -4.43 12.76 9.89
N ALA A 28 -5.57 12.70 10.53
CA ALA A 28 -5.69 12.31 11.92
C ALA A 28 -5.94 10.79 12.07
N GLU A 29 -5.72 10.29 13.28
CA GLU A 29 -6.03 8.90 13.61
C GLU A 29 -7.52 8.59 13.44
N GLY A 30 -7.83 7.48 12.74
CA GLY A 30 -9.20 7.07 12.43
C GLY A 30 -9.88 7.89 11.33
N GLU A 31 -9.17 8.82 10.70
CA GLU A 31 -9.72 9.62 9.61
C GLU A 31 -9.59 8.88 8.27
N HIS A 32 -10.59 9.03 7.41
CA HIS A 32 -10.61 8.53 6.05
C HIS A 32 -10.69 9.69 5.06
N ILE A 33 -9.71 9.77 4.15
CA ILE A 33 -9.63 10.86 3.16
C ILE A 33 -9.79 10.27 1.75
N ALA A 34 -10.66 10.86 0.94
CA ALA A 34 -10.76 10.59 -0.49
C ALA A 34 -10.07 11.72 -1.29
N ILE A 35 -9.06 11.36 -2.10
CA ILE A 35 -8.38 12.29 -2.99
C ILE A 35 -9.04 12.22 -4.36
N VAL A 36 -9.79 13.24 -4.73
CA VAL A 36 -10.55 13.30 -5.98
C VAL A 36 -10.07 14.45 -6.87
N GLY A 37 -10.17 14.26 -8.18
CA GLY A 37 -9.79 15.28 -9.16
C GLY A 37 -9.55 14.70 -10.56
N PRO A 38 -9.50 15.54 -11.60
CA PRO A 38 -9.24 15.10 -12.97
C PRO A 38 -7.81 14.52 -13.13
N ASN A 39 -7.58 13.86 -14.26
CA ASN A 39 -6.23 13.40 -14.61
C ASN A 39 -5.30 14.62 -14.73
N GLY A 40 -4.07 14.50 -14.23
CA GLY A 40 -3.10 15.59 -14.19
C GLY A 40 -3.29 16.60 -13.03
N ALA A 41 -4.29 16.42 -12.16
CA ALA A 41 -4.51 17.31 -11.00
C ALA A 41 -3.42 17.20 -9.90
N GLY A 42 -2.48 16.25 -10.02
CA GLY A 42 -1.41 16.07 -9.04
C GLY A 42 -1.72 15.06 -7.93
N LYS A 43 -2.77 14.24 -8.06
CA LYS A 43 -3.13 13.21 -7.05
C LYS A 43 -1.95 12.28 -6.74
N SER A 44 -1.32 11.72 -7.76
CA SER A 44 -0.17 10.83 -7.58
C SER A 44 1.04 11.55 -6.99
N ILE A 45 1.26 12.84 -7.35
CA ILE A 45 2.32 13.64 -6.75
C ILE A 45 2.07 13.85 -5.26
N LEU A 46 0.83 14.11 -4.87
CA LEU A 46 0.45 14.24 -3.46
C LEU A 46 0.71 12.92 -2.71
N VAL A 47 0.26 11.78 -3.26
CA VAL A 47 0.49 10.45 -2.68
C VAL A 47 1.99 10.18 -2.56
N ASP A 48 2.77 10.40 -3.61
CA ASP A 48 4.21 10.21 -3.60
C ASP A 48 4.94 11.13 -2.60
N THR A 49 4.40 12.32 -2.35
CA THR A 49 4.90 13.22 -1.29
C THR A 49 4.59 12.66 0.09
N ILE A 50 3.35 12.17 0.30
CA ILE A 50 2.91 11.58 1.57
C ILE A 50 3.77 10.34 1.94
N ILE A 51 4.10 9.49 0.98
CA ILE A 51 4.93 8.31 1.22
C ILE A 51 6.43 8.61 1.27
N GLY A 52 6.84 9.88 1.07
CA GLY A 52 8.22 10.33 1.18
C GLY A 52 9.08 10.17 -0.08
N ARG A 53 8.49 9.84 -1.24
CA ARG A 53 9.22 9.76 -2.52
C ARG A 53 9.70 11.13 -3.01
N TRP A 54 8.88 12.16 -2.82
CA TRP A 54 9.20 13.52 -3.24
C TRP A 54 9.46 14.41 -2.02
N PRO A 55 10.74 14.81 -1.77
CA PRO A 55 11.06 15.73 -0.70
C PRO A 55 10.52 17.13 -0.98
N LEU A 56 10.15 17.83 0.07
CA LEU A 56 9.72 19.22 0.01
C LEU A 56 10.91 20.17 0.00
N LEU A 57 10.70 21.42 -0.44
CA LEU A 57 11.74 22.43 -0.62
C LEU A 57 12.18 23.02 0.73
N MET A 58 11.26 23.42 1.57
CA MET A 58 11.52 24.16 2.82
C MET A 58 10.96 23.49 4.05
N ASN A 59 9.85 22.82 3.93
CA ASN A 59 9.19 22.12 5.04
C ASN A 59 9.30 20.62 4.80
N GLU A 60 9.25 19.85 5.87
CA GLU A 60 9.21 18.40 5.81
C GLU A 60 7.80 17.92 6.06
N VAL A 61 7.47 16.73 5.55
CA VAL A 61 6.26 16.02 5.96
C VAL A 61 6.44 15.60 7.41
N LYS A 62 5.56 16.05 8.27
CA LYS A 62 5.57 15.67 9.69
C LYS A 62 4.82 14.37 9.86
N TYR A 63 5.44 13.38 10.49
CA TYR A 63 4.85 12.10 10.79
C TYR A 63 4.82 11.87 12.31
N ASP A 64 3.69 11.37 12.80
CA ASP A 64 3.56 10.82 14.13
C ASP A 64 2.86 9.46 14.05
N PHE A 65 3.64 8.41 14.00
CA PHE A 65 3.16 7.05 13.89
C PHE A 65 2.92 6.36 15.24
N SER A 66 2.96 7.10 16.35
CA SER A 66 2.69 6.50 17.68
C SER A 66 1.33 5.77 17.67
N PRO A 67 1.21 4.59 18.30
CA PRO A 67 2.18 3.89 19.10
C PRO A 67 3.10 2.90 18.31
N SER A 68 3.22 3.04 16.99
CA SER A 68 4.12 2.18 16.21
C SER A 68 5.56 2.30 16.72
N PRO A 69 6.30 1.19 16.85
CA PRO A 69 7.70 1.21 17.25
C PRO A 69 8.61 1.84 16.19
N SER A 70 8.19 1.81 14.94
CA SER A 70 8.94 2.41 13.84
C SER A 70 8.52 3.86 13.57
N LYS A 71 9.50 4.71 13.28
CA LYS A 71 9.29 6.09 12.82
C LYS A 71 9.38 6.23 11.31
N MET A 72 9.70 5.16 10.59
CA MET A 72 9.92 5.20 9.14
C MET A 72 8.60 5.18 8.37
N ALA A 73 8.46 6.10 7.41
CA ALA A 73 7.25 6.21 6.60
C ALA A 73 6.96 4.91 5.84
N TYR A 74 7.97 4.26 5.25
CA TYR A 74 7.78 3.05 4.45
C TYR A 74 7.29 1.83 5.26
N GLU A 75 7.52 1.81 6.58
CA GLU A 75 7.00 0.77 7.46
C GLU A 75 5.55 1.03 7.87
N ASN A 76 5.20 2.29 8.09
CA ASN A 76 3.92 2.71 8.64
C ASN A 76 2.87 3.08 7.57
N ILE A 77 3.32 3.47 6.37
CA ILE A 77 2.43 3.80 5.26
C ILE A 77 2.55 2.72 4.20
N LYS A 78 1.45 2.07 3.88
CA LYS A 78 1.41 1.08 2.80
C LYS A 78 0.53 1.60 1.67
N TYR A 79 0.99 1.35 0.44
CA TYR A 79 0.30 1.75 -0.78
C TYR A 79 -0.08 0.51 -1.58
N ILE A 80 -1.36 0.40 -1.92
CA ILE A 80 -1.88 -0.66 -2.78
C ILE A 80 -2.41 0.00 -4.06
N ALA A 81 -1.74 -0.26 -5.18
CA ALA A 81 -2.31 0.00 -6.49
C ALA A 81 -3.08 -1.25 -6.91
N PHE A 82 -4.38 -1.13 -7.12
CA PHE A 82 -5.20 -2.22 -7.66
C PHE A 82 -4.99 -2.40 -9.17
N ARG A 83 -3.75 -2.32 -9.61
CA ARG A 83 -3.35 -2.81 -10.93
C ARG A 83 -3.16 -4.32 -10.82
N ASP A 84 -3.37 -5.04 -11.91
CA ASP A 84 -3.23 -6.51 -11.97
C ASP A 84 -1.74 -6.95 -11.83
N SER A 85 -1.05 -6.44 -10.81
CA SER A 85 0.34 -6.75 -10.53
C SER A 85 0.44 -7.74 -9.37
N TYR A 86 1.13 -8.84 -9.60
CA TYR A 86 1.27 -9.95 -8.65
C TYR A 86 2.44 -9.78 -7.66
N GLY A 87 3.18 -8.66 -7.68
CA GLY A 87 4.30 -8.41 -6.78
C GLY A 87 4.91 -7.02 -6.92
N ASP A 88 5.66 -6.60 -5.91
CA ASP A 88 6.29 -5.27 -5.81
C ASP A 88 7.42 -5.01 -6.81
N SER A 89 8.00 -6.04 -7.42
CA SER A 89 9.16 -5.89 -8.30
C SER A 89 9.01 -6.49 -9.70
N ASP A 90 8.09 -7.44 -9.92
CA ASP A 90 8.02 -8.18 -11.19
C ASP A 90 6.59 -8.46 -11.65
N GLY A 91 5.68 -7.48 -11.57
CA GLY A 91 4.30 -7.61 -11.99
C GLY A 91 4.10 -8.14 -13.43
N ASN A 92 5.06 -7.87 -14.31
CA ASN A 92 5.04 -8.40 -15.67
C ASN A 92 5.41 -9.89 -15.75
N TYR A 93 6.22 -10.39 -14.84
CA TYR A 93 6.72 -11.77 -14.86
C TYR A 93 5.58 -12.77 -14.60
N TYR A 94 4.78 -12.54 -13.56
CA TYR A 94 3.66 -13.41 -13.22
C TYR A 94 2.49 -13.33 -14.21
N TYR A 95 2.24 -12.17 -14.81
CA TYR A 95 1.21 -12.03 -15.82
C TYR A 95 1.54 -12.84 -17.08
N GLN A 96 2.80 -12.82 -17.51
CA GLN A 96 3.27 -13.62 -18.64
C GLN A 96 3.28 -15.12 -18.32
N GLN A 97 3.64 -15.52 -17.09
CA GLN A 97 3.60 -16.92 -16.68
C GLN A 97 2.20 -17.52 -16.65
N ARG A 98 1.16 -16.71 -16.34
CA ARG A 98 -0.23 -17.18 -16.37
C ARG A 98 -0.65 -17.71 -17.75
N TRP A 99 -0.07 -17.17 -18.80
CA TRP A 99 -0.35 -17.59 -20.20
C TRP A 99 0.64 -18.67 -20.70
N ASN A 100 1.81 -18.77 -20.10
CA ASN A 100 2.88 -19.68 -20.49
C ASN A 100 3.12 -20.81 -19.47
N ALA A 101 2.25 -20.94 -18.46
CA ALA A 101 2.46 -21.88 -17.36
C ALA A 101 2.35 -23.33 -17.82
N HIS A 102 3.47 -23.91 -18.20
CA HIS A 102 3.65 -25.35 -18.33
C HIS A 102 4.12 -26.01 -17.02
N ASP A 103 4.64 -25.24 -16.04
CA ASP A 103 5.13 -25.74 -14.76
C ASP A 103 4.49 -24.99 -13.59
N LEU A 104 3.34 -25.52 -13.10
CA LEU A 104 2.70 -25.04 -11.88
C LEU A 104 3.60 -25.26 -10.65
N ASP A 105 4.45 -26.28 -10.68
CA ASP A 105 5.27 -26.69 -9.55
C ASP A 105 6.33 -25.65 -9.13
N GLU A 106 6.68 -24.71 -10.02
CA GLU A 106 7.63 -23.63 -9.73
C GLU A 106 6.98 -22.38 -9.13
N THR A 107 5.64 -22.31 -9.09
CA THR A 107 4.96 -21.11 -8.60
C THR A 107 4.63 -21.22 -7.11
N PRO A 108 4.86 -20.15 -6.31
CA PRO A 108 4.64 -20.20 -4.88
C PRO A 108 3.15 -20.35 -4.52
N LEU A 109 2.90 -20.99 -3.40
CA LEU A 109 1.57 -21.03 -2.80
C LEU A 109 1.26 -19.71 -2.09
N VAL A 110 -0.01 -19.40 -1.93
CA VAL A 110 -0.46 -18.21 -1.20
C VAL A 110 0.11 -18.16 0.21
N ARG A 111 0.16 -19.32 0.91
CA ARG A 111 0.72 -19.42 2.26
C ARG A 111 2.18 -18.98 2.35
N ASP A 112 2.99 -19.27 1.33
CA ASP A 112 4.43 -19.01 1.32
C ASP A 112 4.73 -17.51 1.10
N LEU A 113 3.75 -16.76 0.58
CA LEU A 113 3.87 -15.34 0.28
C LEU A 113 3.26 -14.43 1.35
N LEU A 114 2.53 -15.00 2.31
CA LEU A 114 1.96 -14.23 3.42
C LEU A 114 3.01 -14.06 4.52
N PRO A 115 3.23 -12.82 5.00
CA PRO A 115 4.15 -12.58 6.10
C PRO A 115 3.64 -13.21 7.40
N GLU A 116 4.56 -13.55 8.29
CA GLU A 116 4.20 -13.87 9.66
C GLU A 116 3.58 -12.63 10.32
N ALA A 117 2.43 -12.83 10.96
CA ALA A 117 1.77 -11.76 11.66
C ALA A 117 2.34 -11.63 13.09
N THR A 118 2.66 -10.42 13.47
CA THR A 118 3.05 -10.11 14.87
C THR A 118 1.85 -10.21 15.82
N ASP A 119 0.63 -10.01 15.30
CA ASP A 119 -0.62 -10.09 16.04
C ASP A 119 -1.48 -11.25 15.52
N SER A 120 -1.67 -12.28 16.34
CA SER A 120 -2.47 -13.46 16.03
C SER A 120 -3.97 -13.14 15.89
N GLY A 121 -4.46 -12.16 16.66
CA GLY A 121 -5.85 -11.70 16.61
C GLY A 121 -6.15 -11.02 15.29
N LEU A 122 -5.27 -10.10 14.86
CA LEU A 122 -5.37 -9.44 13.56
C LEU A 122 -5.32 -10.45 12.41
N LYS A 123 -4.39 -11.42 12.47
CA LYS A 123 -4.30 -12.49 11.46
C LYS A 123 -5.60 -13.25 11.33
N LYS A 124 -6.16 -13.71 12.47
CA LYS A 124 -7.41 -14.45 12.48
C LYS A 124 -8.56 -13.63 11.86
N ALA A 125 -8.70 -12.39 12.28
CA ALA A 125 -9.74 -11.48 11.78
C ALA A 125 -9.64 -11.26 10.26
N LEU A 126 -8.41 -11.03 9.74
CA LEU A 126 -8.19 -10.84 8.31
C LEU A 126 -8.45 -12.11 7.50
N TYR A 127 -8.05 -13.26 8.02
CA TYR A 127 -8.27 -14.56 7.36
C TYR A 127 -9.76 -14.88 7.25
N GLU A 128 -10.51 -14.62 8.31
CA GLU A 128 -11.96 -14.80 8.33
C GLU A 128 -12.65 -13.80 7.39
N LEU A 129 -12.32 -12.50 7.50
CA LEU A 129 -12.92 -11.43 6.70
C LEU A 129 -12.75 -11.66 5.19
N PHE A 130 -11.55 -12.04 4.76
CA PHE A 130 -11.22 -12.21 3.35
C PHE A 130 -11.32 -13.65 2.85
N GLY A 131 -11.60 -14.62 3.73
CA GLY A 131 -11.69 -16.04 3.39
C GLY A 131 -10.36 -16.63 2.91
N ILE A 132 -9.24 -16.20 3.50
CA ILE A 132 -7.89 -16.55 3.08
C ILE A 132 -7.58 -18.04 3.24
N GLU A 133 -8.14 -18.68 4.26
CA GLU A 133 -7.90 -20.12 4.53
C GLU A 133 -8.18 -21.01 3.31
N ARG A 134 -9.19 -20.65 2.52
CA ARG A 134 -9.57 -21.40 1.30
C ARG A 134 -8.59 -21.24 0.14
N MET A 135 -7.67 -20.28 0.27
CA MET A 135 -6.71 -19.92 -0.79
C MET A 135 -5.28 -20.33 -0.44
N LEU A 136 -4.99 -20.71 0.80
CA LEU A 136 -3.63 -20.97 1.27
C LEU A 136 -2.87 -21.98 0.42
N ASP A 137 -3.55 -23.02 -0.04
CA ASP A 137 -2.98 -24.10 -0.85
C ASP A 137 -3.07 -23.88 -2.36
N LYS A 138 -3.54 -22.71 -2.77
CA LYS A 138 -3.56 -22.36 -4.19
C LYS A 138 -2.24 -21.72 -4.60
N HIS A 139 -1.79 -22.03 -5.80
CA HIS A 139 -0.72 -21.28 -6.45
C HIS A 139 -1.19 -19.86 -6.76
N ILE A 140 -0.31 -18.87 -6.54
CA ILE A 140 -0.66 -17.43 -6.68
C ILE A 140 -1.21 -17.10 -8.07
N ILE A 141 -0.70 -17.77 -9.12
CA ILE A 141 -1.14 -17.56 -10.50
C ILE A 141 -2.56 -18.07 -10.79
N LEU A 142 -3.07 -18.98 -9.95
CA LEU A 142 -4.42 -19.53 -10.08
C LEU A 142 -5.50 -18.71 -9.38
N LEU A 143 -5.12 -17.64 -8.70
CA LEU A 143 -6.09 -16.77 -8.05
C LEU A 143 -6.89 -15.99 -9.10
N SER A 144 -8.21 -15.92 -8.89
CA SER A 144 -9.03 -14.95 -9.61
C SER A 144 -8.65 -13.52 -9.23
N SER A 145 -9.02 -12.53 -10.05
CA SER A 145 -8.74 -11.12 -9.75
C SER A 145 -9.28 -10.69 -8.38
N GLY A 146 -10.44 -11.20 -7.98
CA GLY A 146 -11.01 -10.93 -6.66
C GLY A 146 -10.23 -11.58 -5.52
N GLU A 147 -9.78 -12.82 -5.70
CA GLU A 147 -8.95 -13.53 -4.73
C GLU A 147 -7.58 -12.88 -4.59
N LEU A 148 -6.99 -12.44 -5.70
CA LEU A 148 -5.71 -11.72 -5.69
C LEU A 148 -5.80 -10.42 -4.90
N ARG A 149 -6.87 -9.64 -5.08
CA ARG A 149 -7.09 -8.40 -4.31
C ARG A 149 -7.23 -8.68 -2.81
N LYS A 150 -7.98 -9.73 -2.43
CA LYS A 150 -8.10 -10.16 -1.04
C LYS A 150 -6.75 -10.58 -0.46
N PHE A 151 -5.95 -11.32 -1.22
CA PHE A 151 -4.60 -11.70 -0.86
C PHE A 151 -3.70 -10.46 -0.65
N GLN A 152 -3.69 -9.52 -1.61
CA GLN A 152 -2.89 -8.29 -1.52
C GLN A 152 -3.27 -7.44 -0.30
N LEU A 153 -4.57 -7.27 -0.04
CA LEU A 153 -5.06 -6.58 1.15
C LEU A 153 -4.61 -7.28 2.42
N THR A 154 -4.79 -8.59 2.51
CA THR A 154 -4.36 -9.36 3.70
C THR A 154 -2.86 -9.24 3.91
N LYS A 155 -2.05 -9.47 2.87
CA LYS A 155 -0.59 -9.37 2.95
C LYS A 155 -0.15 -8.00 3.47
N THR A 156 -0.77 -6.94 2.98
CA THR A 156 -0.45 -5.58 3.40
C THR A 156 -0.91 -5.28 4.82
N LEU A 157 -2.13 -5.67 5.18
CA LEU A 157 -2.70 -5.38 6.50
C LEU A 157 -2.06 -6.21 7.62
N LEU A 158 -1.49 -7.38 7.31
CA LEU A 158 -0.72 -8.18 8.29
C LEU A 158 0.51 -7.44 8.82
N SER A 159 1.05 -6.46 8.10
CA SER A 159 2.11 -5.58 8.60
C SER A 159 1.60 -4.50 9.57
N ASN A 160 0.30 -4.45 9.85
CA ASN A 160 -0.37 -3.50 10.74
C ASN A 160 0.03 -2.03 10.47
N PRO A 161 -0.12 -1.52 9.22
CA PRO A 161 0.28 -0.17 8.89
C PRO A 161 -0.60 0.88 9.58
N ARG A 162 -0.01 2.03 9.91
CA ARG A 162 -0.76 3.18 10.49
C ARG A 162 -1.60 3.90 9.42
N VAL A 163 -1.15 3.83 8.17
CA VAL A 163 -1.85 4.44 7.03
C VAL A 163 -1.86 3.46 5.86
N LEU A 164 -3.03 3.27 5.28
CA LEU A 164 -3.23 2.52 4.05
C LEU A 164 -3.70 3.45 2.95
N ILE A 165 -2.98 3.49 1.84
CA ILE A 165 -3.36 4.23 0.63
C ILE A 165 -3.78 3.20 -0.43
N MET A 166 -4.95 3.42 -1.03
CA MET A 166 -5.51 2.57 -2.08
C MET A 166 -5.78 3.40 -3.33
N ASP A 167 -5.28 2.97 -4.50
CA ASP A 167 -5.43 3.65 -5.80
C ASP A 167 -6.05 2.71 -6.85
#